data_20053ebff2312c3c13ca8349b538845a
#
_entry.id   20053ebff2312c3c13ca8349b538845a
#
_cell.length_a   1.000
_cell.length_b   1.000
_cell.length_c   1.000
_cell.angle_alpha   90.00
_cell.angle_beta   90.00
_cell.angle_gamma   90.00
#
_symmetry.space_group_name_H-M   'P 1'
#
loop_
_entity.id
_entity.type
_entity.pdbx_description
1 polymer ?
#
loop_
_entity_poly.entity_id
_entity_poly.type
_entity_poly.pdbx_seq_one_letter_code
_entity_poly.pdbx_strand_id
1 'polypeptide(L)'
;FNIRLNYALPLFYRIKDTVNAYCENNVNGFFIESECGDADCWDINKYVLTHLLEDPSLDEVELINGAIDRYFGPAASDMREYLELMRDTLEKNEIKVLCCGEDSRFNYVDLDSAIKGSEILDRAREAAKGDIKSAKRVNWVRRCLDAAILMRFFEFKDQAKREGKTWPFDMKTIKDRVATAFEEHLEFTGGRGEASFNAMKDYLCSLPEEPTTFDIPSELSDENPDDI
;
A
#
# COMPACT_ATOMS: atom_id res chain seq x y z
N PHE A 1 0.99 20.54 -2.46
CA PHE A 1 0.82 19.43 -3.42
C PHE A 1 0.41 18.20 -2.62
N ASN A 2 -0.89 17.86 -2.60
CA ASN A 2 -1.36 16.60 -2.06
C ASN A 2 -1.02 15.51 -3.08
N ILE A 3 0.16 14.92 -2.97
CA ILE A 3 0.46 13.68 -3.67
C ILE A 3 -0.35 12.61 -2.94
N ARG A 4 -1.47 12.22 -3.51
CA ARG A 4 -2.33 11.16 -2.97
C ARG A 4 -1.69 9.81 -3.29
N LEU A 5 -0.62 9.48 -2.56
CA LEU A 5 -0.08 8.13 -2.53
C LEU A 5 -1.09 7.27 -1.77
N ASN A 6 -1.81 6.44 -2.48
CA ASN A 6 -2.83 5.58 -1.91
C ASN A 6 -2.19 4.35 -1.29
N TYR A 7 -2.64 4.01 -0.08
CA TYR A 7 -2.05 2.99 0.78
C TYR A 7 -2.54 1.60 0.45
N ALA A 8 -1.65 0.60 0.60
CA ALA A 8 -2.06 -0.79 0.75
C ALA A 8 -2.53 -1.07 2.19
N LEU A 9 -3.50 -0.30 2.69
CA LEU A 9 -4.09 -0.56 3.99
C LEU A 9 -5.30 -1.47 3.82
N PRO A 10 -5.26 -2.70 4.31
CA PRO A 10 -6.40 -3.60 4.27
C PRO A 10 -7.46 -3.19 5.32
N LEU A 11 -8.08 -2.02 5.11
CA LEU A 11 -9.08 -1.43 6.02
C LEU A 11 -10.33 -2.29 6.17
N PHE A 12 -10.60 -3.18 5.22
CA PHE A 12 -11.75 -4.08 5.26
C PHE A 12 -11.75 -5.01 6.47
N TYR A 13 -10.62 -5.28 7.11
CA TYR A 13 -10.55 -6.02 8.38
C TYR A 13 -11.05 -5.26 9.61
N ARG A 14 -11.49 -4.01 9.46
CA ARG A 14 -12.04 -3.16 10.55
C ARG A 14 -13.46 -2.69 10.27
N ILE A 15 -14.05 -3.10 9.16
CA ILE A 15 -15.39 -2.62 8.75
C ILE A 15 -16.46 -3.17 9.69
N LYS A 16 -16.36 -4.44 10.07
CA LYS A 16 -17.34 -5.07 10.97
C LYS A 16 -17.47 -4.36 12.30
N ASP A 17 -16.35 -4.02 12.92
CA ASP A 17 -16.33 -3.28 14.19
C ASP A 17 -17.02 -1.92 14.04
N THR A 18 -16.75 -1.22 12.93
CA THR A 18 -17.36 0.07 12.63
C THR A 18 -18.87 -0.05 12.43
N VAL A 19 -19.33 -1.06 11.67
CA VAL A 19 -20.75 -1.31 11.42
C VAL A 19 -21.48 -1.70 12.72
N ASN A 20 -20.87 -2.55 13.54
CA ASN A 20 -21.42 -2.90 14.85
C ASN A 20 -21.62 -1.67 15.73
N ALA A 21 -20.61 -0.79 15.79
CA ALA A 21 -20.73 0.48 16.54
C ALA A 21 -21.86 1.37 16.00
N TYR A 22 -22.10 1.40 14.69
CA TYR A 22 -23.26 2.12 14.14
C TYR A 22 -24.59 1.50 14.58
N CYS A 23 -24.71 0.18 14.58
CA CYS A 23 -25.91 -0.51 15.03
C CYS A 23 -26.18 -0.26 16.52
N GLU A 24 -25.16 -0.36 17.37
CA GLU A 24 -25.25 -0.13 18.82
C GLU A 24 -25.68 1.30 19.16
N ASN A 25 -25.32 2.27 18.33
CA ASN A 25 -25.67 3.68 18.52
C ASN A 25 -26.89 4.13 17.72
N ASN A 26 -27.67 3.20 17.17
CA ASN A 26 -28.90 3.48 16.41
C ASN A 26 -28.71 4.46 15.24
N VAL A 27 -27.59 4.36 14.53
CA VAL A 27 -27.32 5.16 13.34
C VAL A 27 -28.25 4.70 12.22
N ASN A 28 -29.12 5.60 11.72
CA ASN A 28 -30.12 5.29 10.70
C ASN A 28 -29.69 5.70 9.27
N GLY A 29 -28.58 6.38 9.14
CA GLY A 29 -28.04 6.79 7.85
C GLY A 29 -26.70 7.45 8.02
N PHE A 30 -25.89 7.40 6.96
CA PHE A 30 -24.57 8.01 6.94
C PHE A 30 -24.22 8.42 5.51
N PHE A 31 -23.31 9.36 5.41
CA PHE A 31 -22.69 9.75 4.17
C PHE A 31 -21.23 9.28 4.23
N ILE A 32 -20.81 8.58 3.19
CA ILE A 32 -19.42 8.15 3.05
C ILE A 32 -18.82 8.86 1.86
N GLU A 33 -17.86 9.72 2.12
CA GLU A 33 -16.96 10.23 1.10
C GLU A 33 -15.92 9.15 0.80
N SER A 34 -15.85 8.75 -0.44
CA SER A 34 -14.95 7.69 -0.86
C SER A 34 -14.32 8.02 -2.19
N GLU A 35 -13.01 7.90 -2.26
CA GLU A 35 -12.28 8.09 -3.51
C GLU A 35 -12.37 6.80 -4.34
N CYS A 36 -13.07 6.88 -5.47
CA CYS A 36 -13.26 5.74 -6.34
C CYS A 36 -12.00 5.47 -7.17
N GLY A 37 -11.42 4.28 -7.03
CA GLY A 37 -10.44 3.73 -7.96
C GLY A 37 -8.98 4.06 -7.64
N ASP A 38 -8.72 4.99 -6.74
CA ASP A 38 -7.35 5.44 -6.46
C ASP A 38 -6.70 4.66 -5.31
N ALA A 39 -7.50 4.12 -4.38
CA ALA A 39 -7.03 3.35 -3.25
C ALA A 39 -6.92 1.86 -3.58
N ASP A 40 -5.90 1.22 -3.02
CA ASP A 40 -5.73 -0.21 -3.14
C ASP A 40 -6.87 -0.98 -2.49
N CYS A 41 -7.28 -2.04 -3.14
CA CYS A 41 -8.37 -2.90 -2.66
C CYS A 41 -9.68 -2.14 -2.37
N TRP A 42 -9.86 -0.95 -2.98
CA TRP A 42 -11.07 -0.15 -2.82
C TRP A 42 -12.35 -0.93 -3.16
N ASP A 43 -12.31 -1.70 -4.24
CA ASP A 43 -13.45 -2.54 -4.64
C ASP A 43 -13.80 -3.58 -3.57
N ILE A 44 -12.80 -4.16 -2.89
CA ILE A 44 -13.00 -5.09 -1.77
C ILE A 44 -13.58 -4.35 -0.57
N ASN A 45 -13.01 -3.20 -0.18
CA ASN A 45 -13.52 -2.36 0.89
C ASN A 45 -14.99 -2.02 0.68
N LYS A 46 -15.34 -1.54 -0.52
CA LYS A 46 -16.70 -1.18 -0.90
C LYS A 46 -17.65 -2.36 -0.85
N TYR A 47 -17.20 -3.52 -1.39
CA TYR A 47 -18.00 -4.74 -1.38
C TYR A 47 -18.32 -5.18 0.06
N VAL A 48 -17.30 -5.29 0.92
CA VAL A 48 -17.45 -5.71 2.32
C VAL A 48 -18.35 -4.74 3.09
N LEU A 49 -18.10 -3.44 2.95
CA LEU A 49 -18.88 -2.39 3.61
C LEU A 49 -20.36 -2.45 3.21
N THR A 50 -20.64 -2.51 1.91
CA THR A 50 -22.04 -2.52 1.42
C THR A 50 -22.81 -3.72 1.97
N HIS A 51 -22.22 -4.92 1.95
CA HIS A 51 -22.90 -6.12 2.45
C HIS A 51 -23.10 -6.09 3.96
N LEU A 52 -22.12 -5.62 4.73
CA LEU A 52 -22.26 -5.52 6.19
C LEU A 52 -23.24 -4.40 6.60
N LEU A 53 -23.44 -3.39 5.78
CA LEU A 53 -24.47 -2.37 6.02
C LEU A 53 -25.87 -2.87 5.71
N GLU A 54 -26.01 -3.75 4.71
CA GLU A 54 -27.30 -4.41 4.42
C GLU A 54 -27.65 -5.47 5.45
N ASP A 55 -26.67 -6.28 5.86
CA ASP A 55 -26.84 -7.33 6.87
C ASP A 55 -25.62 -7.39 7.80
N PRO A 56 -25.68 -6.74 8.96
CA PRO A 56 -24.60 -6.78 9.96
C PRO A 56 -24.32 -8.15 10.56
N SER A 57 -25.20 -9.14 10.34
CA SER A 57 -25.02 -10.50 10.87
C SER A 57 -24.08 -11.37 10.02
N LEU A 58 -23.74 -10.95 8.81
CA LEU A 58 -22.87 -11.70 7.91
C LEU A 58 -21.50 -11.98 8.53
N ASP A 59 -20.95 -13.14 8.21
CA ASP A 59 -19.58 -13.48 8.59
C ASP A 59 -18.58 -12.65 7.78
N GLU A 60 -17.82 -11.80 8.48
CA GLU A 60 -16.86 -10.89 7.86
C GLU A 60 -15.73 -11.65 7.17
N VAL A 61 -15.26 -12.76 7.75
CA VAL A 61 -14.13 -13.53 7.20
C VAL A 61 -14.55 -14.21 5.90
N GLU A 62 -15.73 -14.82 5.87
CA GLU A 62 -16.28 -15.42 4.64
C GLU A 62 -16.50 -14.36 3.56
N LEU A 63 -17.01 -13.19 3.95
CA LEU A 63 -17.28 -12.09 3.04
C LEU A 63 -15.99 -11.53 2.42
N ILE A 64 -14.96 -11.28 3.24
CA ILE A 64 -13.65 -10.81 2.80
C ILE A 64 -12.98 -11.85 1.88
N ASN A 65 -12.93 -13.11 2.31
CA ASN A 65 -12.32 -14.18 1.53
C ASN A 65 -13.00 -14.35 0.18
N GLY A 66 -14.32 -14.36 0.15
CA GLY A 66 -15.08 -14.43 -1.08
C GLY A 66 -14.87 -13.21 -2.00
N ALA A 67 -14.65 -12.03 -1.45
CA ALA A 67 -14.29 -10.84 -2.22
C ALA A 67 -12.89 -10.96 -2.84
N ILE A 68 -11.90 -11.40 -2.05
CA ILE A 68 -10.52 -11.62 -2.50
C ILE A 68 -10.49 -12.66 -3.64
N ASP A 69 -11.20 -13.78 -3.47
CA ASP A 69 -11.27 -14.85 -4.47
C ASP A 69 -11.82 -14.34 -5.81
N ARG A 70 -12.91 -13.58 -5.77
CA ARG A 70 -13.50 -13.00 -6.98
C ARG A 70 -12.66 -11.90 -7.61
N TYR A 71 -11.96 -11.13 -6.78
CA TYR A 71 -11.18 -9.99 -7.26
C TYR A 71 -9.85 -10.40 -7.87
N PHE A 72 -9.11 -11.30 -7.21
CA PHE A 72 -7.76 -11.69 -7.63
C PHE A 72 -7.71 -13.05 -8.37
N GLY A 73 -8.80 -13.81 -8.42
CA GLY A 73 -8.88 -15.06 -9.16
C GLY A 73 -7.74 -16.03 -8.84
N PRO A 74 -6.94 -16.45 -9.84
CA PRO A 74 -5.84 -17.41 -9.61
C PRO A 74 -4.80 -16.95 -8.57
N ALA A 75 -4.66 -15.64 -8.35
CA ALA A 75 -3.73 -15.07 -7.38
C ALA A 75 -4.32 -14.93 -5.97
N ALA A 76 -5.57 -15.30 -5.74
CA ALA A 76 -6.30 -14.99 -4.50
C ALA A 76 -5.60 -15.52 -3.24
N SER A 77 -5.01 -16.72 -3.28
CA SER A 77 -4.30 -17.29 -2.13
C SER A 77 -3.08 -16.47 -1.71
N ASP A 78 -2.24 -16.12 -2.67
CA ASP A 78 -1.05 -15.29 -2.39
C ASP A 78 -1.45 -13.87 -2.01
N MET A 79 -2.48 -13.31 -2.64
CA MET A 79 -2.97 -11.97 -2.28
C MET A 79 -3.55 -11.93 -0.87
N ARG A 80 -4.22 -12.99 -0.41
CA ARG A 80 -4.68 -13.10 0.99
C ARG A 80 -3.49 -13.09 1.94
N GLU A 81 -2.47 -13.92 1.68
CA GLU A 81 -1.23 -13.96 2.48
C GLU A 81 -0.57 -12.57 2.54
N TYR A 82 -0.52 -11.84 1.41
CA TYR A 82 0.04 -10.49 1.37
C TYR A 82 -0.78 -9.49 2.20
N LEU A 83 -2.10 -9.49 2.06
CA LEU A 83 -2.97 -8.56 2.77
C LEU A 83 -2.97 -8.81 4.28
N GLU A 84 -2.89 -10.07 4.69
CA GLU A 84 -2.72 -10.46 6.10
C GLU A 84 -1.34 -10.02 6.63
N LEU A 85 -0.27 -10.21 5.86
CA LEU A 85 1.05 -9.71 6.22
C LEU A 85 1.05 -8.20 6.45
N MET A 86 0.39 -7.42 5.60
CA MET A 86 0.30 -5.96 5.75
C MET A 86 -0.51 -5.56 6.98
N ARG A 87 -1.63 -6.24 7.25
CA ARG A 87 -2.42 -6.04 8.47
C ARG A 87 -1.58 -6.32 9.72
N ASP A 88 -0.95 -7.48 9.77
CA ASP A 88 -0.17 -7.91 10.93
C ASP A 88 1.04 -7.00 11.17
N THR A 89 1.67 -6.51 10.10
CA THR A 89 2.78 -5.54 10.17
C THR A 89 2.30 -4.20 10.72
N LEU A 90 1.14 -3.72 10.27
CA LEU A 90 0.54 -2.48 10.77
C LEU A 90 0.22 -2.59 12.27
N GLU A 91 -0.38 -3.70 12.69
CA GLU A 91 -0.73 -3.95 14.09
C GLU A 91 0.51 -4.09 14.98
N LYS A 92 1.52 -4.85 14.54
CA LYS A 92 2.79 -5.04 15.25
C LYS A 92 3.53 -3.73 15.49
N ASN A 93 3.57 -2.87 14.49
CA ASN A 93 4.34 -1.63 14.55
C ASN A 93 3.58 -0.47 15.24
N GLU A 94 2.31 -0.69 15.66
CA GLU A 94 1.46 0.28 16.37
C GLU A 94 1.41 1.68 15.70
N ILE A 95 1.63 1.73 14.40
CA ILE A 95 1.73 3.00 13.67
C ILE A 95 0.34 3.55 13.37
N LYS A 96 0.11 4.78 13.80
CA LYS A 96 -1.10 5.53 13.44
C LYS A 96 -0.91 6.14 12.06
N VAL A 97 -1.60 5.60 11.07
CA VAL A 97 -1.64 6.17 9.73
C VAL A 97 -2.63 7.33 9.70
N LEU A 98 -2.14 8.52 9.42
CA LEU A 98 -2.98 9.72 9.31
C LEU A 98 -3.57 9.83 7.89
N CYS A 99 -4.85 10.18 7.79
CA CYS A 99 -5.57 10.31 6.51
C CYS A 99 -4.88 11.27 5.52
N CYS A 100 -4.27 12.34 6.02
CA CYS A 100 -3.58 13.35 5.23
C CYS A 100 -2.08 13.43 5.59
N GLY A 101 -1.50 12.31 6.06
CA GLY A 101 -0.07 12.26 6.40
C GLY A 101 0.84 12.42 5.18
N GLU A 102 2.09 12.74 5.40
CA GLU A 102 3.16 12.82 4.40
C GLU A 102 3.79 11.42 4.19
N ASP A 103 5.06 11.37 3.84
CA ASP A 103 5.82 10.14 3.57
C ASP A 103 5.84 9.14 4.74
N SER A 104 5.59 9.62 5.98
CA SER A 104 5.38 8.81 7.18
C SER A 104 4.30 7.72 7.06
N ARG A 105 3.45 7.81 6.06
CA ARG A 105 2.37 6.84 5.78
C ARG A 105 2.88 5.44 5.48
N PHE A 106 4.08 5.32 4.94
CA PHE A 106 4.71 4.04 4.64
C PHE A 106 5.56 3.48 5.79
N ASN A 107 5.64 4.18 6.92
CA ASN A 107 6.46 3.76 8.06
C ASN A 107 6.00 2.46 8.73
N TYR A 108 4.77 2.00 8.45
CA TYR A 108 4.33 0.70 8.92
C TYR A 108 5.01 -0.46 8.19
N VAL A 109 5.49 -0.26 6.97
CA VAL A 109 6.27 -1.27 6.25
C VAL A 109 7.67 -1.30 6.83
N ASP A 110 8.08 -2.43 7.37
CA ASP A 110 9.47 -2.69 7.80
C ASP A 110 10.24 -3.49 6.73
N LEU A 111 11.56 -3.63 6.91
CA LEU A 111 12.41 -4.35 5.95
C LEU A 111 11.94 -5.78 5.72
N ASP A 112 11.54 -6.49 6.79
CA ASP A 112 11.14 -7.90 6.69
C ASP A 112 9.82 -8.04 5.92
N SER A 113 8.85 -7.17 6.20
CA SER A 113 7.59 -7.14 5.46
C SER A 113 7.77 -6.67 4.01
N ALA A 114 8.72 -5.78 3.74
CA ALA A 114 9.06 -5.37 2.38
C ALA A 114 9.62 -6.54 1.55
N ILE A 115 10.57 -7.29 2.10
CA ILE A 115 11.18 -8.45 1.43
C ILE A 115 10.11 -9.56 1.25
N LYS A 116 9.47 -9.98 2.34
CA LYS A 116 8.47 -11.05 2.31
C LYS A 116 7.27 -10.69 1.45
N GLY A 117 6.77 -9.47 1.55
CA GLY A 117 5.65 -8.98 0.73
C GLY A 117 5.98 -8.98 -0.76
N SER A 118 7.21 -8.62 -1.14
CA SER A 118 7.67 -8.69 -2.53
C SER A 118 7.69 -10.12 -3.06
N GLU A 119 8.19 -11.08 -2.28
CA GLU A 119 8.21 -12.51 -2.64
C GLU A 119 6.79 -13.05 -2.83
N ILE A 120 5.85 -12.70 -1.96
CA ILE A 120 4.45 -13.11 -2.07
C ILE A 120 3.84 -12.52 -3.35
N LEU A 121 4.07 -11.24 -3.62
CA LEU A 121 3.54 -10.58 -4.81
C LEU A 121 4.16 -11.10 -6.11
N ASP A 122 5.40 -11.60 -6.09
CA ASP A 122 6.00 -12.30 -7.23
C ASP A 122 5.25 -13.61 -7.53
N ARG A 123 4.91 -14.41 -6.48
CA ARG A 123 4.09 -15.61 -6.63
C ARG A 123 2.68 -15.30 -7.13
N ALA A 124 2.05 -14.27 -6.55
CA ALA A 124 0.72 -13.80 -6.97
C ALA A 124 0.71 -13.40 -8.45
N ARG A 125 1.75 -12.70 -8.91
CA ARG A 125 1.88 -12.27 -10.31
C ARG A 125 2.08 -13.45 -11.25
N GLU A 126 2.87 -14.45 -10.86
CA GLU A 126 3.03 -15.68 -11.65
C GLU A 126 1.73 -16.50 -11.69
N ALA A 127 1.02 -16.62 -10.57
CA ALA A 127 -0.29 -17.31 -10.52
C ALA A 127 -1.32 -16.63 -11.42
N ALA A 128 -1.28 -15.29 -11.53
CA ALA A 128 -2.19 -14.51 -12.37
C ALA A 128 -1.79 -14.46 -13.86
N LYS A 129 -0.67 -15.06 -14.28
CA LYS A 129 -0.07 -14.89 -15.62
C LYS A 129 -1.05 -15.20 -16.78
N GLY A 130 -1.98 -16.13 -16.59
CA GLY A 130 -3.01 -16.51 -17.58
C GLY A 130 -4.27 -15.64 -17.53
N ASP A 131 -4.41 -14.75 -16.54
CA ASP A 131 -5.57 -13.88 -16.34
C ASP A 131 -5.11 -12.42 -16.28
N ILE A 132 -5.21 -11.73 -17.41
CA ILE A 132 -4.79 -10.33 -17.58
C ILE A 132 -5.44 -9.42 -16.54
N LYS A 133 -6.72 -9.64 -16.22
CA LYS A 133 -7.45 -8.80 -15.27
C LYS A 133 -6.90 -8.95 -13.85
N SER A 134 -6.73 -10.18 -13.40
CA SER A 134 -6.14 -10.47 -12.10
C SER A 134 -4.69 -9.98 -12.02
N ALA A 135 -3.91 -10.16 -13.08
CA ALA A 135 -2.54 -9.68 -13.16
C ALA A 135 -2.43 -8.15 -13.01
N LYS A 136 -3.27 -7.38 -13.70
CA LYS A 136 -3.32 -5.91 -13.57
C LYS A 136 -3.70 -5.48 -12.14
N ARG A 137 -4.62 -6.19 -11.49
CA ARG A 137 -5.01 -5.93 -10.10
C ARG A 137 -3.90 -6.23 -9.10
N VAL A 138 -3.16 -7.31 -9.31
CA VAL A 138 -1.95 -7.61 -8.51
C VAL A 138 -0.90 -6.51 -8.68
N ASN A 139 -0.61 -6.07 -9.92
CA ASN A 139 0.31 -4.98 -10.20
C ASN A 139 -0.13 -3.67 -9.50
N TRP A 140 -1.42 -3.40 -9.49
CA TRP A 140 -1.96 -2.19 -8.86
C TRP A 140 -1.74 -2.19 -7.35
N VAL A 141 -1.97 -3.32 -6.67
CA VAL A 141 -1.67 -3.47 -5.24
C VAL A 141 -0.17 -3.42 -4.97
N ARG A 142 0.64 -4.11 -5.79
CA ARG A 142 2.10 -4.13 -5.67
C ARG A 142 2.72 -2.73 -5.69
N ARG A 143 2.18 -1.84 -6.49
CA ARG A 143 2.62 -0.45 -6.61
C ARG A 143 2.82 0.24 -5.25
N CYS A 144 1.98 -0.05 -4.26
CA CYS A 144 2.09 0.57 -2.94
C CYS A 144 3.27 0.06 -2.13
N LEU A 145 3.55 -1.24 -2.21
CA LEU A 145 4.77 -1.78 -1.60
C LEU A 145 6.02 -1.26 -2.31
N ASP A 146 6.00 -1.21 -3.64
CA ASP A 146 7.08 -0.66 -4.46
C ASP A 146 7.32 0.83 -4.12
N ALA A 147 6.27 1.62 -3.90
CA ALA A 147 6.38 3.01 -3.46
C ALA A 147 7.04 3.12 -2.07
N ALA A 148 6.62 2.30 -1.11
CA ALA A 148 7.23 2.26 0.23
C ALA A 148 8.73 1.90 0.16
N ILE A 149 9.09 0.92 -0.68
CA ILE A 149 10.48 0.51 -0.88
C ILE A 149 11.29 1.63 -1.55
N LEU A 150 10.75 2.30 -2.58
CA LEU A 150 11.44 3.40 -3.27
C LEU A 150 11.71 4.58 -2.33
N MET A 151 10.72 4.97 -1.54
CA MET A 151 10.84 6.12 -0.63
C MET A 151 11.83 5.86 0.50
N ARG A 152 12.01 4.61 0.90
CA ARG A 152 12.92 4.19 1.97
C ARG A 152 14.08 3.33 1.47
N PHE A 153 14.41 3.43 0.17
CA PHE A 153 15.34 2.52 -0.51
C PHE A 153 16.70 2.43 0.19
N PHE A 154 17.32 3.57 0.46
CA PHE A 154 18.65 3.60 1.08
C PHE A 154 18.60 3.22 2.55
N GLU A 155 17.55 3.63 3.28
CA GLU A 155 17.34 3.23 4.67
C GLU A 155 17.28 1.70 4.79
N PHE A 156 16.42 1.05 4.01
CA PHE A 156 16.27 -0.40 4.00
C PHE A 156 17.52 -1.12 3.52
N LYS A 157 18.21 -0.58 2.51
CA LYS A 157 19.47 -1.14 2.01
C LYS A 157 20.56 -1.14 3.09
N ASP A 158 20.69 -0.03 3.81
CA ASP A 158 21.64 0.09 4.92
C ASP A 158 21.26 -0.79 6.11
N GLN A 159 19.96 -0.89 6.41
CA GLN A 159 19.45 -1.79 7.42
C GLN A 159 19.76 -3.26 7.07
N ALA A 160 19.48 -3.69 5.84
CA ALA A 160 19.77 -5.03 5.37
C ALA A 160 21.28 -5.34 5.52
N LYS A 161 22.15 -4.40 5.16
CA LYS A 161 23.61 -4.54 5.33
C LYS A 161 24.02 -4.70 6.80
N ARG A 162 23.46 -3.89 7.71
CA ARG A 162 23.74 -3.98 9.15
C ARG A 162 23.27 -5.28 9.76
N GLU A 163 22.14 -5.82 9.29
CA GLU A 163 21.54 -7.06 9.78
C GLU A 163 22.06 -8.32 9.07
N GLY A 164 22.97 -8.18 8.10
CA GLY A 164 23.48 -9.28 7.30
C GLY A 164 22.44 -9.97 6.41
N LYS A 165 21.38 -9.27 6.08
CA LYS A 165 20.31 -9.74 5.20
C LYS A 165 20.64 -9.47 3.74
N THR A 166 20.17 -10.35 2.84
CA THR A 166 20.27 -10.12 1.40
C THR A 166 19.36 -8.96 1.02
N TRP A 167 19.88 -8.02 0.23
CA TRP A 167 19.10 -6.94 -0.38
C TRP A 167 18.66 -7.36 -1.78
N PRO A 168 17.35 -7.64 -2.01
CA PRO A 168 16.89 -8.21 -3.28
C PRO A 168 16.42 -7.15 -4.29
N PHE A 169 16.43 -5.86 -3.93
CA PHE A 169 15.78 -4.83 -4.72
C PHE A 169 16.74 -4.06 -5.61
N ASP A 170 16.33 -3.89 -6.88
CA ASP A 170 16.92 -2.99 -7.84
C ASP A 170 15.99 -1.80 -8.10
N MET A 171 16.50 -0.59 -7.88
CA MET A 171 15.67 0.63 -7.95
C MET A 171 15.07 0.85 -9.33
N LYS A 172 15.84 0.60 -10.38
CA LYS A 172 15.35 0.77 -11.76
C LYS A 172 14.19 -0.20 -12.03
N THR A 173 14.35 -1.46 -11.66
CA THR A 173 13.30 -2.47 -11.84
C THR A 173 12.01 -2.09 -11.10
N ILE A 174 12.12 -1.52 -9.89
CA ILE A 174 10.95 -1.08 -9.14
C ILE A 174 10.29 0.12 -9.83
N LYS A 175 11.05 1.12 -10.26
CA LYS A 175 10.53 2.27 -11.00
C LYS A 175 9.79 1.86 -12.27
N ASP A 176 10.35 0.93 -13.03
CA ASP A 176 9.72 0.41 -14.25
C ASP A 176 8.39 -0.30 -13.95
N ARG A 177 8.31 -1.09 -12.86
CA ARG A 177 7.05 -1.72 -12.40
C ARG A 177 6.01 -0.68 -11.99
N VAL A 178 6.41 0.32 -11.23
CA VAL A 178 5.53 1.41 -10.80
C VAL A 178 4.97 2.16 -12.01
N ALA A 179 5.80 2.53 -12.96
CA ALA A 179 5.37 3.19 -14.19
C ALA A 179 4.34 2.34 -14.95
N THR A 180 4.64 1.05 -15.14
CA THR A 180 3.72 0.10 -15.82
C THR A 180 2.38 0.00 -15.08
N ALA A 181 2.38 -0.10 -13.75
CA ALA A 181 1.15 -0.21 -12.96
C ALA A 181 0.24 1.02 -13.12
N PHE A 182 0.81 2.21 -13.16
CA PHE A 182 0.05 3.45 -13.42
C PHE A 182 -0.52 3.51 -14.83
N GLU A 183 0.24 3.11 -15.84
CA GLU A 183 -0.21 3.07 -17.24
C GLU A 183 -1.36 2.06 -17.42
N GLU A 184 -1.19 0.83 -16.89
CA GLU A 184 -2.26 -0.19 -16.91
C GLU A 184 -3.54 0.27 -16.19
N HIS A 185 -3.41 1.04 -15.10
CA HIS A 185 -4.56 1.55 -14.37
C HIS A 185 -5.26 2.70 -15.11
N LEU A 186 -4.52 3.60 -15.74
CA LEU A 186 -5.09 4.66 -16.57
C LEU A 186 -5.89 4.09 -17.75
N GLU A 187 -5.41 3.04 -18.39
CA GLU A 187 -6.18 2.32 -19.42
C GLU A 187 -7.48 1.77 -18.85
N PHE A 188 -7.43 1.16 -17.65
CA PHE A 188 -8.60 0.58 -17.01
C PHE A 188 -9.65 1.62 -16.61
N THR A 189 -9.22 2.78 -16.12
CA THR A 189 -10.10 3.88 -15.67
C THR A 189 -10.58 4.81 -16.80
N GLY A 190 -10.09 4.58 -18.03
CA GLY A 190 -10.39 5.46 -19.17
C GLY A 190 -9.83 6.87 -18.99
N GLY A 191 -8.66 6.99 -18.31
CA GLY A 191 -7.98 8.27 -18.08
C GLY A 191 -8.53 9.07 -16.90
N ARG A 192 -9.42 8.51 -16.10
CA ARG A 192 -9.91 9.21 -14.89
C ARG A 192 -8.76 9.38 -13.90
N GLY A 193 -8.55 10.62 -13.42
CA GLY A 193 -7.48 10.92 -12.47
C GLY A 193 -6.08 11.04 -13.09
N GLU A 194 -5.95 11.07 -14.42
CA GLU A 194 -4.68 11.06 -15.16
C GLU A 194 -3.64 12.06 -14.63
N ALA A 195 -4.05 13.30 -14.36
CA ALA A 195 -3.12 14.32 -13.86
C ALA A 195 -2.50 13.94 -12.50
N SER A 196 -3.31 13.41 -11.57
CA SER A 196 -2.86 12.99 -10.25
C SER A 196 -1.98 11.74 -10.33
N PHE A 197 -2.35 10.79 -11.18
CA PHE A 197 -1.58 9.55 -11.36
C PHE A 197 -0.24 9.82 -12.04
N ASN A 198 -0.21 10.68 -13.06
CA ASN A 198 1.04 11.07 -13.71
C ASN A 198 1.96 11.82 -12.73
N ALA A 199 1.44 12.76 -11.95
CA ALA A 199 2.25 13.45 -10.93
C ALA A 199 2.87 12.48 -9.91
N MET A 200 2.11 11.46 -9.48
CA MET A 200 2.59 10.45 -8.54
C MET A 200 3.62 9.53 -9.18
N LYS A 201 3.37 9.05 -10.40
CA LYS A 201 4.32 8.25 -11.18
C LYS A 201 5.62 9.00 -11.35
N ASP A 202 5.55 10.27 -11.81
CA ASP A 202 6.72 11.11 -12.06
C ASP A 202 7.51 11.36 -10.78
N TYR A 203 6.84 11.60 -9.64
CA TYR A 203 7.50 11.73 -8.35
C TYR A 203 8.28 10.46 -7.97
N LEU A 204 7.64 9.29 -7.99
CA LEU A 204 8.29 8.03 -7.62
C LEU A 204 9.44 7.66 -8.57
N CYS A 205 9.26 7.89 -9.86
CA CYS A 205 10.29 7.62 -10.86
C CYS A 205 11.46 8.61 -10.81
N SER A 206 11.24 9.84 -10.29
CA SER A 206 12.29 10.86 -10.13
C SER A 206 13.13 10.71 -8.87
N LEU A 207 12.77 9.79 -7.97
CA LEU A 207 13.57 9.57 -6.76
C LEU A 207 15.03 9.27 -7.10
N PRO A 208 16.01 9.84 -6.36
CA PRO A 208 17.42 9.75 -6.69
C PRO A 208 17.91 8.29 -6.61
N GLU A 209 18.80 7.92 -7.52
CA GLU A 209 19.43 6.58 -7.55
C GLU A 209 20.66 6.47 -6.64
N GLU A 210 21.14 7.60 -6.14
CA GLU A 210 22.20 7.70 -5.15
C GLU A 210 21.71 8.44 -3.91
N PRO A 211 22.23 8.12 -2.72
CA PRO A 211 21.89 8.86 -1.50
C PRO A 211 22.22 10.34 -1.71
N THR A 212 21.24 11.22 -1.55
CA THR A 212 21.54 12.64 -1.49
C THR A 212 22.28 12.89 -0.19
N THR A 213 23.56 13.25 -0.27
CA THR A 213 24.27 13.86 0.85
C THR A 213 23.60 15.22 1.09
N PHE A 214 22.84 15.36 2.17
CA PHE A 214 22.62 16.67 2.70
C PHE A 214 24.00 17.14 3.16
N ASP A 215 24.56 18.11 2.46
CA ASP A 215 25.64 18.92 3.01
C ASP A 215 25.05 19.61 4.24
N ILE A 216 25.33 19.07 5.42
CA ILE A 216 25.10 19.80 6.67
C ILE A 216 26.00 21.03 6.52
N PRO A 217 25.43 22.26 6.48
CA PRO A 217 26.27 23.44 6.40
C PRO A 217 27.32 23.35 7.50
N SER A 218 28.58 23.55 7.15
CA SER A 218 29.70 23.45 8.08
C SER A 218 29.56 24.36 9.33
N GLU A 219 28.63 25.28 9.29
CA GLU A 219 28.25 26.17 10.39
C GLU A 219 27.47 25.49 11.53
N LEU A 220 26.90 24.28 11.29
CA LEU A 220 26.19 23.49 12.30
C LEU A 220 27.03 22.34 12.90
N SER A 221 28.26 22.14 12.40
CA SER A 221 29.14 21.08 12.89
C SER A 221 29.99 21.48 14.12
N ASP A 222 29.97 22.76 14.51
CA ASP A 222 30.81 23.32 15.58
C ASP A 222 30.03 23.73 16.83
N GLU A 223 28.75 23.38 16.98
CA GLU A 223 28.09 23.56 18.28
C GLU A 223 28.63 22.52 19.27
N ASN A 224 29.43 23.00 20.17
CA ASN A 224 29.99 22.27 21.29
C ASN A 224 28.82 21.71 22.14
N PRO A 225 28.72 20.40 22.40
CA PRO A 225 27.62 19.80 23.18
C PRO A 225 27.61 20.29 24.67
N ASP A 226 28.58 21.06 25.12
CA ASP A 226 28.68 21.56 26.47
C ASP A 226 28.08 22.99 26.68
N ASP A 227 27.45 23.56 25.63
CA ASP A 227 26.83 24.89 25.69
C ASP A 227 25.29 24.88 25.85
N ILE A 228 24.70 23.77 26.33
CA ILE A 228 23.28 23.68 26.68
C ILE A 228 23.10 23.43 28.19
#